data_7a93a1915ac51ed0695cf9725bd6412d
#
_entry.id   7a93a1915ac51ed0695cf9725bd6412d
#
_cell.length_a   1.000
_cell.length_b   1.000
_cell.length_c   1.000
_cell.angle_alpha   90.00
_cell.angle_beta   90.00
_cell.angle_gamma   90.00
#
_symmetry.space_group_name_H-M   'P 1'
#
loop_
_entity.id
_entity.type
_entity.pdbx_description
1 polymer ?
#
loop_
_entity_poly.entity_id
_entity_poly.type
_entity_poly.pdbx_seq_one_letter_code
_entity_poly.pdbx_strand_id
1 'polypeptide(L)'
;MKTEKNQLKQFAKGFTLVELLVVVLIIGILAAIALPQYRKAVEKARMTEAIIMVEKIYDAQQRYYLINNAFTRDINDLDIDIPGEDVIYGTGDSDIPGKQGLYFVFAASNASGNTQRIAVVSRNPQAKKYTLWINKKGHKSCRIYSKVTEYEKELCGEWADGDIS
;
A
#
# COMPACT_ATOMS: atom_id res chain seq x y z
N MET A 1 -48.23 -57.22 22.28
CA MET A 1 -47.70 -56.64 21.03
C MET A 1 -46.45 -55.86 21.37
N LYS A 2 -45.19 -56.37 21.07
CA LYS A 2 -43.94 -55.70 21.25
C LYS A 2 -43.56 -55.09 19.91
N THR A 3 -43.46 -53.76 19.85
CA THR A 3 -43.03 -53.03 18.68
C THR A 3 -41.50 -52.99 18.69
N GLU A 4 -40.85 -53.73 17.80
CA GLU A 4 -39.41 -53.66 17.55
C GLU A 4 -39.09 -52.34 16.83
N LYS A 5 -38.35 -51.45 17.50
CA LYS A 5 -37.78 -50.29 16.87
C LYS A 5 -36.52 -50.73 16.09
N ASN A 6 -36.64 -50.85 14.78
CA ASN A 6 -35.51 -51.01 13.86
C ASN A 6 -34.65 -49.72 13.91
N GLN A 7 -33.60 -49.74 14.65
CA GLN A 7 -32.55 -48.69 14.63
C GLN A 7 -31.67 -48.95 13.39
N LEU A 8 -31.89 -48.20 12.32
CA LEU A 8 -31.01 -48.12 11.19
C LEU A 8 -29.70 -47.50 11.69
N LYS A 9 -28.67 -48.30 11.91
CA LYS A 9 -27.30 -47.85 12.12
C LYS A 9 -26.81 -47.18 10.82
N GLN A 10 -26.85 -45.87 10.74
CA GLN A 10 -26.13 -45.12 9.70
C GLN A 10 -24.64 -45.35 9.93
N PHE A 11 -23.99 -46.12 9.07
CA PHE A 11 -22.57 -46.28 9.03
C PHE A 11 -22.00 -44.92 8.56
N ALA A 12 -21.49 -44.13 9.49
CA ALA A 12 -20.67 -42.98 9.16
C ALA A 12 -19.45 -43.47 8.38
N LYS A 13 -19.39 -43.16 7.09
CA LYS A 13 -18.20 -43.44 6.28
C LYS A 13 -17.07 -42.58 6.81
N GLY A 14 -16.08 -43.17 7.46
CA GLY A 14 -14.85 -42.52 7.91
C GLY A 14 -13.97 -42.24 6.71
N PHE A 15 -13.24 -41.11 6.76
CA PHE A 15 -12.19 -40.75 5.80
C PHE A 15 -10.99 -41.70 5.95
N THR A 16 -10.40 -42.11 4.85
CA THR A 16 -9.19 -42.90 4.88
C THR A 16 -7.95 -42.01 5.01
N LEU A 17 -6.87 -42.50 5.62
CA LEU A 17 -5.60 -41.76 5.72
C LEU A 17 -5.05 -41.37 4.35
N VAL A 18 -5.25 -42.24 3.34
CA VAL A 18 -4.78 -42.01 1.96
C VAL A 18 -5.52 -40.86 1.30
N GLU A 19 -6.85 -40.80 1.47
CA GLU A 19 -7.65 -39.69 0.94
C GLU A 19 -7.20 -38.35 1.51
N LEU A 20 -6.91 -38.30 2.81
CA LEU A 20 -6.40 -37.07 3.43
C LEU A 20 -4.99 -36.72 2.92
N LEU A 21 -4.11 -37.72 2.77
CA LEU A 21 -2.75 -37.51 2.32
C LEU A 21 -2.69 -36.98 0.88
N VAL A 22 -3.50 -37.51 -0.02
CA VAL A 22 -3.58 -37.05 -1.42
C VAL A 22 -4.08 -35.61 -1.48
N VAL A 23 -5.10 -35.26 -0.69
CA VAL A 23 -5.64 -33.90 -0.67
C VAL A 23 -4.60 -32.89 -0.20
N VAL A 24 -3.88 -33.15 0.90
CA VAL A 24 -2.85 -32.21 1.39
C VAL A 24 -1.67 -32.11 0.44
N LEU A 25 -1.31 -33.19 -0.27
CA LEU A 25 -0.29 -33.16 -1.31
C LEU A 25 -0.69 -32.21 -2.46
N ILE A 26 -1.92 -32.34 -2.98
CA ILE A 26 -2.43 -31.50 -4.06
C ILE A 26 -2.47 -30.04 -3.63
N ILE A 27 -3.01 -29.75 -2.43
CA ILE A 27 -3.05 -28.38 -1.88
C ILE A 27 -1.64 -27.83 -1.74
N GLY A 28 -0.67 -28.62 -1.27
CA GLY A 28 0.73 -28.21 -1.13
C GLY A 28 1.35 -27.78 -2.45
N ILE A 29 1.14 -28.55 -3.53
CA ILE A 29 1.65 -28.23 -4.87
C ILE A 29 0.98 -26.95 -5.41
N LEU A 30 -0.33 -26.82 -5.30
CA LEU A 30 -1.07 -25.64 -5.75
C LEU A 30 -0.65 -24.39 -4.98
N ALA A 31 -0.53 -24.49 -3.66
CA ALA A 31 -0.09 -23.39 -2.81
C ALA A 31 1.33 -22.92 -3.13
N ALA A 32 2.24 -23.82 -3.46
CA ALA A 32 3.62 -23.48 -3.82
C ALA A 32 3.70 -22.56 -5.05
N ILE A 33 2.79 -22.72 -6.01
CA ILE A 33 2.72 -21.91 -7.22
C ILE A 33 1.89 -20.61 -6.97
N ALA A 34 0.78 -20.74 -6.25
CA ALA A 34 -0.17 -19.63 -6.06
C ALA A 34 0.36 -18.55 -5.10
N LEU A 35 1.07 -18.91 -4.04
CA LEU A 35 1.51 -17.97 -3.00
C LEU A 35 2.44 -16.85 -3.51
N PRO A 36 3.47 -17.12 -4.34
CA PRO A 36 4.29 -16.06 -4.92
C PRO A 36 3.49 -15.11 -5.83
N GLN A 37 2.58 -15.65 -6.63
CA GLN A 37 1.72 -14.85 -7.51
C GLN A 37 0.77 -13.94 -6.72
N TYR A 38 0.16 -14.49 -5.67
CA TYR A 38 -0.70 -13.73 -4.77
C TYR A 38 0.05 -12.54 -4.12
N ARG A 39 1.27 -12.77 -3.61
CA ARG A 39 2.09 -11.70 -3.02
C ARG A 39 2.39 -10.58 -4.02
N LYS A 40 2.72 -10.93 -5.27
CA LYS A 40 2.93 -9.94 -6.34
C LYS A 40 1.67 -9.12 -6.60
N ALA A 41 0.51 -9.77 -6.72
CA ALA A 41 -0.76 -9.09 -6.95
C ALA A 41 -1.14 -8.14 -5.80
N VAL A 42 -0.89 -8.53 -4.55
CA VAL A 42 -1.14 -7.69 -3.37
C VAL A 42 -0.23 -6.46 -3.36
N GLU A 43 1.07 -6.61 -3.63
CA GLU A 43 1.98 -5.44 -3.67
C GLU A 43 1.66 -4.51 -4.86
N LYS A 44 1.19 -5.04 -5.99
CA LYS A 44 0.66 -4.23 -7.09
C LYS A 44 -0.52 -3.38 -6.66
N ALA A 45 -1.50 -3.97 -6.03
CA ALA A 45 -2.67 -3.26 -5.53
C ALA A 45 -2.29 -2.14 -4.55
N ARG A 46 -1.36 -2.43 -3.65
CA ARG A 46 -0.82 -1.45 -2.68
C ARG A 46 -0.11 -0.29 -3.36
N MET A 47 0.70 -0.54 -4.38
CA MET A 47 1.38 0.52 -5.09
C MET A 47 0.40 1.41 -5.87
N THR A 48 -0.60 0.82 -6.50
CA THR A 48 -1.69 1.56 -7.16
C THR A 48 -2.44 2.45 -6.17
N GLU A 49 -2.72 1.95 -4.95
CA GLU A 49 -3.31 2.74 -3.88
C GLU A 49 -2.42 3.94 -3.48
N ALA A 50 -1.11 3.73 -3.35
CA ALA A 50 -0.16 4.81 -3.05
C ALA A 50 -0.11 5.87 -4.16
N ILE A 51 -0.17 5.46 -5.43
CA ILE A 51 -0.22 6.35 -6.58
C ILE A 51 -1.48 7.21 -6.53
N ILE A 52 -2.64 6.62 -6.35
CA ILE A 52 -3.91 7.35 -6.22
C ILE A 52 -3.85 8.34 -5.05
N MET A 53 -3.26 7.93 -3.94
CA MET A 53 -3.15 8.78 -2.75
C MET A 53 -2.24 9.99 -3.00
N VAL A 54 -1.07 9.83 -3.60
CA VAL A 54 -0.15 10.95 -3.87
C VAL A 54 -0.75 11.93 -4.88
N GLU A 55 -1.50 11.44 -5.87
CA GLU A 55 -2.20 12.30 -6.83
C GLU A 55 -3.34 13.10 -6.18
N LYS A 56 -4.13 12.48 -5.30
CA LYS A 56 -5.17 13.18 -4.53
C LYS A 56 -4.59 14.29 -3.65
N ILE A 57 -3.45 14.04 -3.01
CA ILE A 57 -2.77 15.06 -2.21
C ILE A 57 -2.29 16.21 -3.09
N TYR A 58 -1.72 15.90 -4.25
CA TYR A 58 -1.28 16.89 -5.21
C TYR A 58 -2.44 17.78 -5.66
N ASP A 59 -3.58 17.21 -6.03
CA ASP A 59 -4.77 17.94 -6.45
C ASP A 59 -5.33 18.81 -5.31
N ALA A 60 -5.35 18.31 -4.08
CA ALA A 60 -5.76 19.08 -2.91
C ALA A 60 -4.79 20.25 -2.63
N GLN A 61 -3.50 20.05 -2.78
CA GLN A 61 -2.50 21.11 -2.69
C GLN A 61 -2.69 22.18 -3.77
N GLN A 62 -3.06 21.80 -4.99
CA GLN A 62 -3.38 22.77 -6.04
C GLN A 62 -4.61 23.60 -5.68
N ARG A 63 -5.68 22.99 -5.14
CA ARG A 63 -6.86 23.71 -4.66
C ARG A 63 -6.52 24.65 -3.50
N TYR A 64 -5.74 24.19 -2.54
CA TYR A 64 -5.26 25.03 -1.43
C TYR A 64 -4.45 26.22 -1.92
N TYR A 65 -3.56 26.01 -2.90
CA TYR A 65 -2.76 27.07 -3.52
C TYR A 65 -3.61 28.14 -4.21
N LEU A 66 -4.70 27.76 -4.89
CA LEU A 66 -5.62 28.71 -5.54
C LEU A 66 -6.28 29.66 -4.54
N ILE A 67 -6.50 29.24 -3.32
CA ILE A 67 -7.15 30.03 -2.27
C ILE A 67 -6.12 30.85 -1.48
N ASN A 68 -5.00 30.23 -1.12
CA ASN A 68 -4.04 30.77 -0.15
C ASN A 68 -2.75 31.33 -0.79
N ASN A 69 -2.58 31.16 -2.11
CA ASN A 69 -1.37 31.51 -2.88
C ASN A 69 -0.07 30.87 -2.29
N ALA A 70 -0.23 29.79 -1.57
CA ALA A 70 0.85 29.02 -0.94
C ALA A 70 0.47 27.55 -0.80
N PHE A 71 1.43 26.65 -0.82
CA PHE A 71 1.25 25.24 -0.48
C PHE A 71 1.34 25.06 1.03
N THR A 72 0.47 24.23 1.61
CA THR A 72 0.57 23.91 3.03
C THR A 72 1.59 22.80 3.29
N ARG A 73 2.11 22.76 4.51
CA ARG A 73 2.92 21.68 5.05
C ARG A 73 2.12 20.73 5.94
N ASP A 74 0.95 21.20 6.39
CA ASP A 74 0.05 20.40 7.21
C ASP A 74 -0.96 19.69 6.32
N ILE A 75 -1.00 18.37 6.37
CA ILE A 75 -1.94 17.57 5.61
C ILE A 75 -3.39 17.77 6.06
N ASN A 76 -3.58 18.21 7.30
CA ASN A 76 -4.89 18.46 7.87
C ASN A 76 -5.53 19.77 7.36
N ASP A 77 -4.75 20.65 6.73
CA ASP A 77 -5.28 21.86 6.05
C ASP A 77 -5.94 21.54 4.71
N LEU A 78 -5.73 20.33 4.18
CA LEU A 78 -6.24 19.94 2.88
C LEU A 78 -7.69 19.43 2.99
N ASP A 79 -8.48 19.69 1.95
CA ASP A 79 -9.89 19.29 1.81
C ASP A 79 -10.08 17.81 1.45
N ILE A 80 -9.23 16.95 1.96
CA ILE A 80 -9.24 15.49 1.72
C ILE A 80 -9.13 14.72 3.03
N ASP A 81 -9.79 13.57 3.07
CA ASP A 81 -9.62 12.61 4.16
C ASP A 81 -8.58 11.57 3.79
N ILE A 82 -7.56 11.44 4.63
CA ILE A 82 -6.47 10.47 4.47
C ILE A 82 -6.46 9.56 5.69
N PRO A 83 -6.59 8.24 5.48
CA PRO A 83 -6.60 7.29 6.57
C PRO A 83 -5.24 7.19 7.26
N GLY A 84 -5.25 7.14 8.58
CA GLY A 84 -4.04 6.97 9.40
C GLY A 84 -4.08 7.81 10.67
N GLU A 85 -3.12 7.55 11.54
CA GLU A 85 -2.92 8.32 12.78
C GLU A 85 -2.09 9.56 12.48
N ASP A 86 -2.38 10.66 13.18
CA ASP A 86 -1.57 11.87 13.10
C ASP A 86 -0.18 11.61 13.64
N VAL A 87 0.83 11.98 12.86
CA VAL A 87 2.23 11.85 13.24
C VAL A 87 3.02 13.07 12.80
N ILE A 88 4.10 13.34 13.51
CA ILE A 88 5.06 14.36 13.15
C ILE A 88 6.32 13.67 12.64
N TYR A 89 6.73 13.99 11.42
CA TYR A 89 7.96 13.49 10.83
C TYR A 89 9.02 14.57 10.78
N GLY A 90 10.13 14.31 11.44
CA GLY A 90 11.25 15.22 11.52
C GLY A 90 11.86 15.28 12.91
N THR A 91 12.82 16.13 13.06
CA THR A 91 13.45 16.47 14.34
C THR A 91 13.65 17.97 14.44
N GLY A 92 12.90 18.62 15.32
CA GLY A 92 12.99 20.05 15.57
C GLY A 92 12.33 20.92 14.50
N ASP A 93 12.99 21.97 14.02
CA ASP A 93 12.43 22.98 13.11
C ASP A 93 11.96 22.44 11.74
N SER A 94 12.26 21.17 11.47
CA SER A 94 11.92 20.49 10.21
C SER A 94 10.70 19.57 10.32
N ASP A 95 9.97 19.65 11.41
CA ASP A 95 8.80 18.80 11.65
C ASP A 95 7.72 19.01 10.60
N ILE A 96 7.22 17.90 10.05
CA ILE A 96 6.17 17.88 9.03
C ILE A 96 5.03 17.04 9.56
N PRO A 97 3.83 17.64 9.75
CA PRO A 97 2.62 16.89 10.06
C PRO A 97 2.25 15.94 8.92
N GLY A 98 1.86 14.73 9.26
CA GLY A 98 1.46 13.71 8.31
C GLY A 98 0.55 12.66 8.91
N LYS A 99 0.15 11.70 8.09
CA LYS A 99 -0.64 10.54 8.51
C LYS A 99 0.19 9.26 8.38
N GLN A 100 0.10 8.39 9.37
CA GLN A 100 0.78 7.10 9.38
C GLN A 100 -0.22 5.96 9.51
N GLY A 101 -0.16 5.03 8.58
CA GLY A 101 -0.88 3.78 8.57
C GLY A 101 -0.07 2.74 7.78
N LEU A 102 -0.66 2.15 6.77
CA LEU A 102 0.07 1.30 5.82
C LEU A 102 1.11 2.08 5.03
N TYR A 103 0.85 3.38 4.82
CA TYR A 103 1.74 4.37 4.21
C TYR A 103 2.05 5.45 5.23
N PHE A 104 3.15 6.13 4.99
CA PHE A 104 3.48 7.38 5.61
C PHE A 104 3.21 8.51 4.59
N VAL A 105 2.36 9.45 4.93
CA VAL A 105 1.81 10.45 4.01
C VAL A 105 2.00 11.85 4.57
N PHE A 106 2.48 12.78 3.76
CA PHE A 106 2.61 14.19 4.15
C PHE A 106 2.44 15.14 2.95
N ALA A 107 1.98 16.37 3.24
CA ALA A 107 1.56 17.34 2.25
C ALA A 107 2.74 18.02 1.55
N ALA A 108 3.77 18.46 2.29
CA ALA A 108 4.92 19.16 1.73
C ALA A 108 6.22 18.79 2.44
N SER A 109 7.33 18.94 1.76
CA SER A 109 8.66 18.73 2.34
C SER A 109 9.43 20.07 2.50
N ASN A 110 10.50 20.03 3.26
CA ASN A 110 11.37 21.18 3.50
C ASN A 110 12.24 21.60 2.30
N ALA A 111 12.15 20.89 1.18
CA ALA A 111 12.89 21.25 -0.02
C ALA A 111 12.39 22.60 -0.56
N SER A 112 13.30 23.52 -0.84
CA SER A 112 13.00 24.82 -1.41
C SER A 112 13.13 24.81 -2.94
N GLY A 113 12.59 25.85 -3.59
CA GLY A 113 12.72 26.02 -5.04
C GLY A 113 11.81 25.13 -5.87
N ASN A 114 12.20 24.87 -7.10
CA ASN A 114 11.39 24.12 -8.08
C ASN A 114 11.27 22.62 -7.76
N THR A 115 12.13 22.10 -6.91
CA THR A 115 12.15 20.70 -6.47
C THR A 115 11.34 20.46 -5.20
N GLN A 116 10.64 21.49 -4.71
CA GLN A 116 9.78 21.35 -3.54
C GLN A 116 8.72 20.26 -3.79
N ARG A 117 8.76 19.23 -2.97
CA ARG A 117 7.75 18.16 -2.95
C ARG A 117 6.52 18.69 -2.23
N ILE A 118 5.36 18.59 -2.85
CA ILE A 118 4.10 19.03 -2.27
C ILE A 118 3.11 17.91 -1.95
N ALA A 119 3.38 16.72 -2.47
CA ALA A 119 2.65 15.50 -2.15
C ALA A 119 3.64 14.35 -2.03
N VAL A 120 3.64 13.62 -0.91
CA VAL A 120 4.57 12.51 -0.66
C VAL A 120 3.84 11.34 0.00
N VAL A 121 4.04 10.15 -0.54
CA VAL A 121 3.56 8.89 0.01
C VAL A 121 4.72 7.90 0.06
N SER A 122 5.02 7.41 1.26
CA SER A 122 6.05 6.39 1.49
C SER A 122 5.43 5.09 1.95
N ARG A 123 5.82 4.00 1.33
CA ARG A 123 5.42 2.66 1.76
C ARG A 123 6.20 2.26 3.01
N ASN A 124 5.55 2.35 4.14
CA ASN A 124 6.00 2.07 5.51
C ASN A 124 7.48 2.42 5.78
N PRO A 125 7.77 3.42 6.61
CA PRO A 125 9.13 3.88 6.88
C PRO A 125 10.05 2.79 7.43
N GLN A 126 9.50 1.76 8.09
CA GLN A 126 10.28 0.62 8.59
C GLN A 126 10.62 -0.40 7.48
N ALA A 127 9.72 -0.59 6.50
CA ALA A 127 9.96 -1.50 5.38
C ALA A 127 10.78 -0.86 4.26
N LYS A 128 10.86 0.48 4.19
CA LYS A 128 11.62 1.27 3.21
C LYS A 128 11.56 0.66 1.81
N LYS A 129 10.36 0.52 1.26
CA LYS A 129 10.21 -0.08 -0.06
C LYS A 129 10.33 0.96 -1.15
N TYR A 130 9.41 1.93 -1.17
CA TYR A 130 9.42 3.02 -2.13
C TYR A 130 8.82 4.28 -1.52
N THR A 131 9.16 5.42 -2.12
CA THR A 131 8.56 6.72 -1.86
C THR A 131 8.17 7.37 -3.17
N LEU A 132 6.91 7.76 -3.28
CA LEU A 132 6.35 8.49 -4.41
C LEU A 132 6.19 9.94 -4.01
N TRP A 133 6.52 10.88 -4.90
CA TRP A 133 6.25 12.30 -4.66
C TRP A 133 5.97 13.05 -5.96
N ILE A 134 5.20 14.12 -5.82
CA ILE A 134 4.96 15.07 -6.89
C ILE A 134 5.47 16.44 -6.42
N ASN A 135 6.22 17.12 -7.25
CA ASN A 135 6.72 18.46 -6.94
C ASN A 135 5.69 19.53 -7.34
N LYS A 136 5.94 20.80 -6.98
CA LYS A 136 5.04 21.92 -7.26
C LYS A 136 4.77 22.16 -8.76
N LYS A 137 5.61 21.63 -9.66
CA LYS A 137 5.42 21.73 -11.11
C LYS A 137 4.65 20.53 -11.70
N GLY A 138 4.23 19.58 -10.86
CA GLY A 138 3.56 18.37 -11.30
C GLY A 138 4.50 17.24 -11.73
N HIS A 139 5.82 17.41 -11.60
CA HIS A 139 6.77 16.36 -11.95
C HIS A 139 6.69 15.22 -10.93
N LYS A 140 6.50 14.02 -11.43
CA LYS A 140 6.37 12.78 -10.67
C LYS A 140 7.73 12.12 -10.51
N SER A 141 8.04 11.65 -9.33
CA SER A 141 9.32 10.97 -9.04
C SER A 141 9.10 9.82 -8.08
N CYS A 142 9.83 8.75 -8.27
CA CYS A 142 9.80 7.57 -7.43
C CYS A 142 11.21 7.21 -6.94
N ARG A 143 11.35 7.05 -5.62
CA ARG A 143 12.57 6.51 -5.02
C ARG A 143 12.33 5.08 -4.57
N ILE A 144 13.24 4.20 -4.96
CA ILE A 144 13.25 2.79 -4.57
C ILE A 144 14.34 2.55 -3.54
N TYR A 145 14.00 1.79 -2.51
CA TYR A 145 14.94 1.34 -1.49
C TYR A 145 15.30 -0.14 -1.66
N SER A 146 16.28 -0.61 -0.94
CA SER A 146 16.63 -2.04 -0.92
C SER A 146 15.44 -2.90 -0.46
N LYS A 147 15.19 -4.05 -1.08
CA LYS A 147 14.09 -5.02 -0.83
C LYS A 147 12.81 -4.80 -1.63
N VAL A 148 12.90 -4.19 -2.80
CA VAL A 148 11.82 -4.14 -3.78
C VAL A 148 11.96 -5.25 -4.82
N THR A 149 10.83 -5.66 -5.39
CA THR A 149 10.78 -6.61 -6.50
C THR A 149 10.98 -5.87 -7.83
N GLU A 150 11.39 -6.59 -8.88
CA GLU A 150 11.49 -6.01 -10.23
C GLU A 150 10.16 -5.40 -10.69
N TYR A 151 9.06 -5.99 -10.26
CA TYR A 151 7.73 -5.49 -10.54
C TYR A 151 7.44 -4.12 -9.89
N GLU A 152 7.88 -3.89 -8.64
CA GLU A 152 7.75 -2.56 -7.99
C GLU A 152 8.62 -1.51 -8.68
N LYS A 153 9.76 -1.89 -9.23
CA LYS A 153 10.62 -1.02 -10.05
C LYS A 153 9.94 -0.63 -11.37
N GLU A 154 9.33 -1.58 -12.06
CA GLU A 154 8.60 -1.36 -13.30
C GLU A 154 7.45 -0.36 -13.09
N LEU A 155 6.59 -0.59 -12.10
CA LEU A 155 5.50 0.33 -11.75
C LEU A 155 5.98 1.73 -11.36
N CYS A 156 7.10 1.80 -10.65
CA CYS A 156 7.75 3.05 -10.26
C CYS A 156 8.19 3.83 -11.51
N GLY A 157 8.82 3.15 -12.47
CA GLY A 157 9.26 3.74 -13.72
C GLY A 157 8.13 4.20 -14.62
N GLU A 158 7.08 3.40 -14.73
CA GLU A 158 5.89 3.77 -15.50
C GLU A 158 5.20 5.00 -14.94
N TRP A 159 5.02 5.08 -13.61
CA TRP A 159 4.34 6.21 -12.99
C TRP A 159 5.17 7.49 -12.97
N ALA A 160 6.48 7.39 -12.79
CA ALA A 160 7.40 8.52 -12.66
C ALA A 160 8.04 8.97 -14.00
N ASP A 161 7.48 8.56 -15.14
CA ASP A 161 8.00 8.89 -16.46
C ASP A 161 9.51 8.59 -16.62
N GLY A 162 9.98 7.53 -15.92
CA GLY A 162 11.38 7.11 -15.92
C GLY A 162 12.26 7.78 -14.85
N ASP A 163 11.76 8.72 -14.05
CA ASP A 163 12.50 9.36 -12.95
C ASP A 163 12.51 8.47 -11.71
N ILE A 164 13.46 7.53 -11.69
CA ILE A 164 13.68 6.59 -10.59
C ILE A 164 15.03 6.94 -9.92
N SER A 165 15.01 7.10 -8.60
CA SER A 165 16.21 7.42 -7.79
C SER A 165 16.44 6.45 -6.62
#